data_9ac1bf72cf70e08c5e26a853d60c2d6d
#
_entry.id   9ac1bf72cf70e08c5e26a853d60c2d6d
#
_cell.length_a   1.000
_cell.length_b   1.000
_cell.length_c   1.000
_cell.angle_alpha   90.00
_cell.angle_beta   90.00
_cell.angle_gamma   90.00
#
_symmetry.space_group_name_H-M   'P 1'
#
loop_
_entity.id
_entity.type
_entity.pdbx_description
1 polymer ?
#
loop_
_entity_poly.entity_id
_entity_poly.type
_entity_poly.pdbx_seq_one_letter_code
_entity_poly.pdbx_strand_id
1 'polypeptide(L)'
;TCLDLTEAMLEQGKKLAKQEGIQNISFVSGNAECLPFEDETFDLVITRLSLHHFVEPEKPFREMQRVLKKGGKLIIWDMVATTEELRETNDAIETMRDNSHTRILSREEFEALFEDAFELQLEETTLVPVNLQSWMDLTSTPEDIQKDIIDKMEYDLNGGDKTGFNPYIKEGQICFDHRWLLLIGQKEN
;
A
#
# COMPACT_ATOMS: atom_id res chain seq x y z
N THR A 1 -17.91 4.18 4.42
CA THR A 1 -17.15 5.40 4.74
C THR A 1 -15.77 5.27 4.15
N CYS A 2 -15.28 6.32 3.48
CA CYS A 2 -13.92 6.44 3.00
C CYS A 2 -13.24 7.53 3.83
N LEU A 3 -12.05 7.24 4.36
CA LEU A 3 -11.26 8.19 5.12
C LEU A 3 -9.91 8.41 4.42
N ASP A 4 -9.49 9.66 4.36
CA ASP A 4 -8.17 10.06 3.90
C ASP A 4 -7.73 11.31 4.66
N LEU A 5 -6.42 11.49 4.85
CA LEU A 5 -5.87 12.70 5.44
C LEU A 5 -5.97 13.90 4.49
N THR A 6 -5.90 13.63 3.18
CA THR A 6 -5.79 14.64 2.12
C THR A 6 -7.15 14.94 1.50
N GLU A 7 -7.64 16.16 1.64
CA GLU A 7 -8.90 16.58 1.05
C GLU A 7 -8.94 16.41 -0.49
N ALA A 8 -7.80 16.62 -1.16
CA ALA A 8 -7.70 16.43 -2.59
C ALA A 8 -8.04 14.99 -3.03
N MET A 9 -7.61 13.98 -2.26
CA MET A 9 -7.94 12.58 -2.52
C MET A 9 -9.43 12.30 -2.27
N LEU A 10 -9.99 12.86 -1.21
CA LEU A 10 -11.43 12.76 -0.93
C LEU A 10 -12.27 13.37 -2.05
N GLU A 11 -11.87 14.53 -2.60
CA GLU A 11 -12.57 15.18 -3.71
C GLU A 11 -12.48 14.34 -5.01
N GLN A 12 -11.37 13.67 -5.27
CA GLN A 12 -11.27 12.71 -6.37
C GLN A 12 -12.21 11.52 -6.16
N GLY A 13 -12.22 10.97 -4.95
CA GLY A 13 -13.14 9.88 -4.57
C GLY A 13 -14.61 10.28 -4.75
N LYS A 14 -14.99 11.50 -4.33
CA LYS A 14 -16.35 12.03 -4.52
C LYS A 14 -16.72 12.15 -6.00
N LYS A 15 -15.79 12.63 -6.85
CA LYS A 15 -16.00 12.71 -8.30
C LYS A 15 -16.21 11.33 -8.91
N LEU A 16 -15.37 10.37 -8.55
CA LEU A 16 -15.48 8.99 -9.03
C LEU A 16 -16.80 8.36 -8.57
N ALA A 17 -17.15 8.46 -7.30
CA ALA A 17 -18.40 7.95 -6.77
C ALA A 17 -19.62 8.51 -7.53
N LYS A 18 -19.60 9.82 -7.84
CA LYS A 18 -20.64 10.47 -8.65
C LYS A 18 -20.70 9.93 -10.07
N GLN A 19 -19.55 9.71 -10.72
CA GLN A 19 -19.47 9.17 -12.08
C GLN A 19 -20.03 7.75 -12.16
N GLU A 20 -19.72 6.93 -11.13
CA GLU A 20 -20.17 5.53 -11.02
C GLU A 20 -21.59 5.40 -10.44
N GLY A 21 -22.25 6.51 -10.08
CA GLY A 21 -23.60 6.51 -9.52
C GLY A 21 -23.69 5.95 -8.08
N ILE A 22 -22.56 5.90 -7.36
CA ILE A 22 -22.50 5.41 -5.98
C ILE A 22 -23.02 6.49 -5.04
N GLN A 23 -24.11 6.20 -4.29
CA GLN A 23 -24.76 7.14 -3.40
C GLN A 23 -24.62 6.81 -1.91
N ASN A 24 -24.24 5.57 -1.59
CA ASN A 24 -24.13 5.06 -0.21
C ASN A 24 -22.71 5.14 0.35
N ILE A 25 -21.94 6.13 -0.03
CA ILE A 25 -20.59 6.37 0.45
C ILE A 25 -20.52 7.74 1.14
N SER A 26 -19.83 7.80 2.28
CA SER A 26 -19.46 9.02 2.98
C SER A 26 -17.95 9.22 2.95
N PHE A 27 -17.51 10.47 2.94
CA PHE A 27 -16.09 10.84 2.90
C PHE A 27 -15.75 11.65 4.14
N VAL A 28 -14.71 11.23 4.86
CA VAL A 28 -14.28 11.83 6.13
C VAL A 28 -12.79 12.16 6.03
N SER A 29 -12.45 13.42 6.29
CA SER A 29 -11.04 13.82 6.46
C SER A 29 -10.57 13.43 7.86
N GLY A 30 -9.45 12.71 7.95
CA GLY A 30 -8.92 12.25 9.23
C GLY A 30 -7.59 11.51 9.10
N ASN A 31 -6.88 11.44 10.24
CA ASN A 31 -5.66 10.67 10.37
C ASN A 31 -5.98 9.21 10.73
N ALA A 32 -5.43 8.26 9.97
CA ALA A 32 -5.61 6.83 10.23
C ALA A 32 -4.95 6.37 11.55
N GLU A 33 -3.98 7.12 12.08
CA GLU A 33 -3.40 6.87 13.40
C GLU A 33 -4.29 7.32 14.58
N CYS A 34 -5.39 8.04 14.28
CA CYS A 34 -6.38 8.50 15.25
C CYS A 34 -7.74 8.64 14.55
N LEU A 35 -8.42 7.53 14.32
CA LEU A 35 -9.66 7.49 13.55
C LEU A 35 -10.80 8.21 14.28
N PRO A 36 -11.54 9.13 13.60
CA PRO A 36 -12.62 9.91 14.22
C PRO A 36 -13.92 9.10 14.33
N PHE A 37 -13.83 7.85 14.77
CA PHE A 37 -14.95 6.93 14.93
C PHE A 37 -14.91 6.31 16.31
N GLU A 38 -16.08 5.95 16.82
CA GLU A 38 -16.21 5.21 18.09
C GLU A 38 -15.71 3.77 17.95
N ASP A 39 -15.43 3.11 19.08
CA ASP A 39 -15.08 1.71 19.12
C ASP A 39 -16.20 0.86 18.50
N GLU A 40 -15.85 -0.26 17.90
CA GLU A 40 -16.79 -1.25 17.39
C GLU A 40 -17.89 -0.66 16.45
N THR A 41 -17.49 0.29 15.59
CA THR A 41 -18.40 0.96 14.65
C THR A 41 -18.66 0.13 13.38
N PHE A 42 -17.61 -0.50 12.84
CA PHE A 42 -17.65 -1.11 11.50
C PHE A 42 -17.66 -2.64 11.54
N ASP A 43 -18.40 -3.24 10.62
CA ASP A 43 -18.41 -4.70 10.41
C ASP A 43 -17.23 -5.14 9.52
N LEU A 44 -16.70 -4.21 8.71
CA LEU A 44 -15.59 -4.41 7.80
C LEU A 44 -14.72 -3.15 7.72
N VAL A 45 -13.42 -3.33 7.85
CA VAL A 45 -12.41 -2.29 7.58
C VAL A 45 -11.49 -2.79 6.47
N ILE A 46 -11.21 -1.92 5.51
CA ILE A 46 -10.33 -2.23 4.37
C ILE A 46 -9.28 -1.13 4.25
N THR A 47 -8.03 -1.52 4.12
CA THR A 47 -6.93 -0.64 3.71
C THR A 47 -6.20 -1.23 2.52
N ARG A 48 -5.82 -0.37 1.57
CA ARG A 48 -5.11 -0.78 0.37
C ARG A 48 -4.01 0.20 0.04
N LEU A 49 -2.79 -0.31 -0.13
CA LEU A 49 -1.60 0.47 -0.51
C LEU A 49 -1.44 1.73 0.37
N SER A 50 -1.44 1.55 1.68
CA SER A 50 -1.34 2.67 2.61
C SER A 50 -0.40 2.42 3.81
N LEU A 51 -0.20 1.19 4.25
CA LEU A 51 0.62 0.92 5.45
C LEU A 51 2.10 1.27 5.23
N HIS A 52 2.58 1.18 4.01
CA HIS A 52 3.94 1.58 3.65
C HIS A 52 4.21 3.10 3.73
N HIS A 53 3.19 3.92 4.01
CA HIS A 53 3.33 5.36 4.30
C HIS A 53 3.48 5.69 5.78
N PHE A 54 3.31 4.72 6.67
CA PHE A 54 3.39 4.97 8.11
C PHE A 54 4.75 4.57 8.68
N VAL A 55 5.35 5.46 9.47
CA VAL A 55 6.59 5.17 10.20
C VAL A 55 6.35 4.09 11.25
N GLU A 56 5.17 4.10 11.89
CA GLU A 56 4.73 3.14 12.90
C GLU A 56 3.39 2.51 12.47
N PRO A 57 3.41 1.50 11.55
CA PRO A 57 2.20 0.90 10.98
C PRO A 57 1.28 0.23 12.03
N GLU A 58 1.82 -0.06 13.22
CA GLU A 58 1.04 -0.56 14.35
C GLU A 58 0.02 0.46 14.87
N LYS A 59 0.25 1.77 14.68
CA LYS A 59 -0.70 2.80 15.13
C LYS A 59 -2.00 2.77 14.34
N PRO A 60 -1.98 2.96 13.00
CA PRO A 60 -3.22 2.82 12.21
C PRO A 60 -3.81 1.42 12.32
N PHE A 61 -3.01 0.36 12.47
CA PHE A 61 -3.52 -0.99 12.66
C PHE A 61 -4.35 -1.11 13.94
N ARG A 62 -3.86 -0.59 15.09
CA ARG A 62 -4.63 -0.57 16.35
C ARG A 62 -5.92 0.24 16.24
N GLU A 63 -5.91 1.34 15.51
CA GLU A 63 -7.13 2.12 15.28
C GLU A 63 -8.14 1.37 14.40
N MET A 64 -7.68 0.71 13.33
CA MET A 64 -8.53 -0.18 12.53
C MET A 64 -9.13 -1.32 13.36
N GLN A 65 -8.33 -1.93 14.23
CA GLN A 65 -8.79 -2.93 15.18
C GLN A 65 -9.81 -2.35 16.16
N ARG A 66 -9.59 -1.15 16.73
CA ARG A 66 -10.49 -0.51 17.70
C ARG A 66 -11.88 -0.25 17.12
N VAL A 67 -11.92 0.34 15.91
CA VAL A 67 -13.20 0.70 15.28
C VAL A 67 -13.95 -0.49 14.68
N LEU A 68 -13.29 -1.63 14.55
CA LEU A 68 -13.90 -2.86 14.03
C LEU A 68 -14.67 -3.57 15.16
N LYS A 69 -15.91 -3.98 14.89
CA LYS A 69 -16.71 -4.78 15.78
C LYS A 69 -16.08 -6.15 16.05
N LYS A 70 -16.42 -6.76 17.16
CA LYS A 70 -16.12 -8.18 17.45
C LYS A 70 -16.70 -9.06 16.35
N GLY A 71 -15.92 -10.02 15.87
CA GLY A 71 -16.29 -10.85 14.73
C GLY A 71 -16.27 -10.13 13.36
N GLY A 72 -15.98 -8.83 13.35
CA GLY A 72 -15.79 -8.04 12.11
C GLY A 72 -14.51 -8.42 11.38
N LYS A 73 -14.37 -8.02 10.12
CA LYS A 73 -13.24 -8.38 9.25
C LYS A 73 -12.35 -7.20 8.93
N LEU A 74 -11.05 -7.41 9.02
CA LEU A 74 -10.01 -6.50 8.51
C LEU A 74 -9.43 -7.07 7.22
N ILE A 75 -9.37 -6.25 6.18
CA ILE A 75 -8.70 -6.56 4.92
C ILE A 75 -7.53 -5.60 4.75
N ILE A 76 -6.33 -6.13 4.61
CA ILE A 76 -5.13 -5.40 4.23
C ILE A 76 -4.66 -5.91 2.87
N TRP A 77 -4.46 -4.99 1.94
CA TRP A 77 -3.89 -5.30 0.64
C TRP A 77 -2.79 -4.31 0.33
N ASP A 78 -1.54 -4.70 0.55
CA ASP A 78 -0.41 -3.78 0.47
C ASP A 78 0.81 -4.42 -0.20
N MET A 79 1.80 -3.59 -0.51
CA MET A 79 3.10 -4.05 -0.99
C MET A 79 3.80 -4.85 0.11
N VAL A 80 4.48 -5.93 -0.29
CA VAL A 80 5.29 -6.74 0.61
C VAL A 80 6.70 -6.87 0.07
N ALA A 81 7.69 -6.78 0.94
CA ALA A 81 9.09 -6.91 0.57
C ALA A 81 9.39 -8.27 -0.10
N THR A 82 10.16 -8.22 -1.18
CA THR A 82 10.59 -9.44 -1.90
C THR A 82 11.63 -10.23 -1.12
N THR A 83 12.63 -9.53 -0.61
CA THR A 83 13.69 -10.08 0.23
C THR A 83 14.15 -9.02 1.20
N GLU A 84 14.55 -9.40 2.40
CA GLU A 84 15.08 -8.47 3.39
C GLU A 84 16.38 -7.80 2.91
N GLU A 85 17.22 -8.54 2.17
CA GLU A 85 18.49 -8.05 1.66
C GLU A 85 18.35 -6.85 0.69
N LEU A 86 17.27 -6.81 -0.10
CA LEU A 86 17.04 -5.76 -1.10
C LEU A 86 16.00 -4.73 -0.66
N ARG A 87 15.44 -4.85 0.52
CA ARG A 87 14.36 -3.98 1.02
C ARG A 87 14.80 -2.53 1.08
N GLU A 88 15.97 -2.23 1.65
CA GLU A 88 16.47 -0.85 1.73
C GLU A 88 16.67 -0.22 0.35
N THR A 89 17.19 -0.99 -0.62
CA THR A 89 17.38 -0.49 -1.98
C THR A 89 16.04 -0.24 -2.69
N ASN A 90 15.08 -1.13 -2.48
CA ASN A 90 13.73 -1.00 -3.01
C ASN A 90 13.03 0.22 -2.41
N ASP A 91 13.05 0.37 -1.08
CA ASP A 91 12.49 1.53 -0.35
C ASP A 91 13.12 2.86 -0.79
N ALA A 92 14.43 2.87 -1.04
CA ALA A 92 15.11 4.07 -1.53
C ALA A 92 14.56 4.52 -2.90
N ILE A 93 14.29 3.58 -3.81
CA ILE A 93 13.74 3.88 -5.14
C ILE A 93 12.26 4.27 -5.04
N GLU A 94 11.47 3.59 -4.18
CA GLU A 94 10.09 4.00 -3.89
C GLU A 94 10.02 5.42 -3.34
N THR A 95 10.91 5.78 -2.41
CA THR A 95 11.00 7.14 -1.84
C THR A 95 11.42 8.18 -2.88
N MET A 96 12.28 7.83 -3.83
CA MET A 96 12.61 8.73 -4.95
C MET A 96 11.36 9.06 -5.78
N ARG A 97 10.51 8.08 -6.02
CA ARG A 97 9.26 8.23 -6.77
C ARG A 97 8.19 8.97 -5.98
N ASP A 98 8.04 8.62 -4.71
CA ASP A 98 7.01 9.13 -3.81
C ASP A 98 7.62 9.44 -2.44
N ASN A 99 7.78 10.71 -2.15
CA ASN A 99 8.39 11.17 -0.90
C ASN A 99 7.53 10.90 0.36
N SER A 100 6.31 10.42 0.18
CA SER A 100 5.46 9.98 1.30
C SER A 100 5.70 8.51 1.66
N HIS A 101 6.44 7.76 0.84
CA HIS A 101 6.83 6.40 1.14
C HIS A 101 7.77 6.36 2.36
N THR A 102 7.55 5.40 3.26
CA THR A 102 8.42 5.19 4.43
C THR A 102 9.19 3.88 4.33
N ARG A 103 8.49 2.77 4.27
CA ARG A 103 9.10 1.45 4.09
C ARG A 103 8.09 0.38 3.69
N ILE A 104 8.53 -0.61 2.95
CA ILE A 104 7.75 -1.82 2.66
C ILE A 104 7.88 -2.78 3.85
N LEU A 105 6.77 -3.28 4.35
CA LEU A 105 6.78 -4.28 5.41
C LEU A 105 7.15 -5.66 4.85
N SER A 106 7.83 -6.46 5.66
CA SER A 106 8.00 -7.88 5.36
C SER A 106 6.71 -8.66 5.61
N ARG A 107 6.65 -9.89 5.12
CA ARG A 107 5.52 -10.79 5.37
C ARG A 107 5.34 -11.04 6.87
N GLU A 108 6.44 -11.32 7.56
CA GLU A 108 6.49 -11.59 9.00
C GLU A 108 6.02 -10.36 9.81
N GLU A 109 6.36 -9.14 9.37
CA GLU A 109 5.87 -7.92 10.01
C GLU A 109 4.35 -7.76 9.83
N PHE A 110 3.80 -8.09 8.65
CA PHE A 110 2.34 -8.11 8.46
C PHE A 110 1.66 -9.19 9.30
N GLU A 111 2.19 -10.41 9.33
CA GLU A 111 1.64 -11.51 10.14
C GLU A 111 1.62 -11.14 11.63
N ALA A 112 2.71 -10.53 12.13
CA ALA A 112 2.82 -10.08 13.52
C ALA A 112 1.75 -9.03 13.91
N LEU A 113 1.31 -8.18 12.97
CA LEU A 113 0.21 -7.26 13.24
C LEU A 113 -1.10 -7.99 13.56
N PHE A 114 -1.33 -9.17 12.97
CA PHE A 114 -2.57 -9.94 13.15
C PHE A 114 -2.53 -10.89 14.35
N GLU A 115 -1.34 -11.31 14.82
CA GLU A 115 -1.12 -12.46 15.71
C GLU A 115 -1.97 -12.44 16.98
N ASP A 116 -2.11 -11.28 17.63
CA ASP A 116 -2.80 -11.19 18.95
C ASP A 116 -4.27 -10.76 18.88
N ALA A 117 -4.78 -10.45 17.68
CA ALA A 117 -6.06 -9.74 17.59
C ALA A 117 -7.03 -10.31 16.56
N PHE A 118 -6.53 -11.12 15.64
CA PHE A 118 -7.29 -11.61 14.50
C PHE A 118 -7.02 -13.09 14.24
N GLU A 119 -8.07 -13.84 13.95
CA GLU A 119 -7.96 -15.12 13.27
C GLU A 119 -7.72 -14.87 11.78
N LEU A 120 -6.52 -15.19 11.29
CA LEU A 120 -6.18 -15.03 9.89
C LEU A 120 -6.94 -16.06 9.04
N GLN A 121 -7.80 -15.57 8.14
CA GLN A 121 -8.67 -16.39 7.29
C GLN A 121 -8.12 -16.60 5.88
N LEU A 122 -7.38 -15.63 5.36
CA LEU A 122 -6.76 -15.67 4.05
C LEU A 122 -5.44 -14.91 4.06
N GLU A 123 -4.47 -15.51 3.40
CA GLU A 123 -3.21 -14.88 3.05
C GLU A 123 -2.84 -15.27 1.64
N GLU A 124 -2.71 -14.28 0.76
CA GLU A 124 -2.39 -14.52 -0.65
C GLU A 124 -1.41 -13.46 -1.16
N THR A 125 -0.39 -13.91 -1.88
CA THR A 125 0.55 -13.03 -2.56
C THR A 125 0.27 -13.00 -4.06
N THR A 126 0.16 -11.81 -4.63
CA THR A 126 -0.08 -11.60 -6.07
C THR A 126 1.04 -10.75 -6.66
N LEU A 127 1.50 -11.13 -7.86
CA LEU A 127 2.38 -10.29 -8.67
C LEU A 127 1.55 -9.40 -9.59
N VAL A 128 1.77 -8.10 -9.48
CA VAL A 128 1.05 -7.09 -10.27
C VAL A 128 2.03 -6.46 -11.26
N PRO A 129 1.87 -6.73 -12.56
CA PRO A 129 2.73 -6.15 -13.59
C PRO A 129 2.58 -4.62 -13.64
N VAL A 130 3.69 -3.93 -13.64
CA VAL A 130 3.77 -2.46 -13.64
C VAL A 130 4.69 -2.00 -14.75
N ASN A 131 4.23 -1.04 -15.54
CA ASN A 131 5.09 -0.32 -16.49
C ASN A 131 5.81 0.79 -15.75
N LEU A 132 7.14 0.87 -15.88
CA LEU A 132 7.98 1.82 -15.14
C LEU A 132 7.58 3.28 -15.38
N GLN A 133 7.32 3.68 -16.64
CA GLN A 133 6.94 5.06 -16.94
C GLN A 133 5.59 5.41 -16.32
N SER A 134 4.57 4.56 -16.52
CA SER A 134 3.25 4.78 -15.95
C SER A 134 3.27 4.86 -14.43
N TRP A 135 4.16 4.09 -13.78
CA TRP A 135 4.32 4.08 -12.34
C TRP A 135 4.89 5.41 -11.80
N MET A 136 5.86 5.99 -12.51
CA MET A 136 6.41 7.30 -12.17
C MET A 136 5.42 8.43 -12.44
N ASP A 137 4.63 8.32 -13.52
CA ASP A 137 3.61 9.32 -13.90
C ASP A 137 2.49 9.44 -12.85
N LEU A 138 2.13 8.32 -12.17
CA LEU A 138 1.09 8.30 -11.13
C LEU A 138 1.38 9.26 -9.96
N THR A 139 2.64 9.47 -9.62
CA THR A 139 3.06 10.37 -8.55
C THR A 139 3.58 11.71 -9.07
N SER A 140 3.49 11.93 -10.39
CA SER A 140 4.08 13.12 -11.04
C SER A 140 5.56 13.29 -10.68
N THR A 141 6.32 12.19 -10.67
CA THR A 141 7.74 12.18 -10.35
C THR A 141 8.51 13.15 -11.28
N PRO A 142 9.35 14.05 -10.76
CA PRO A 142 10.15 14.99 -11.55
C PRO A 142 11.03 14.30 -12.60
N GLU A 143 11.24 14.91 -13.77
CA GLU A 143 11.96 14.29 -14.90
C GLU A 143 13.40 13.89 -14.57
N ASP A 144 14.11 14.66 -13.74
CA ASP A 144 15.46 14.34 -13.28
C ASP A 144 15.47 13.09 -12.40
N ILE A 145 14.50 12.96 -11.51
CA ILE A 145 14.31 11.77 -10.66
C ILE A 145 13.88 10.56 -11.50
N GLN A 146 12.98 10.75 -12.48
CA GLN A 146 12.59 9.68 -13.40
C GLN A 146 13.83 9.11 -14.11
N LYS A 147 14.72 9.98 -14.58
CA LYS A 147 15.96 9.56 -15.22
C LYS A 147 16.83 8.72 -14.29
N ASP A 148 17.03 9.15 -13.05
CA ASP A 148 17.83 8.42 -12.07
C ASP A 148 17.23 7.03 -11.75
N ILE A 149 15.92 6.94 -11.68
CA ILE A 149 15.21 5.65 -11.50
C ILE A 149 15.41 4.76 -12.73
N ILE A 150 15.24 5.29 -13.93
CA ILE A 150 15.44 4.54 -15.17
C ILE A 150 16.87 4.01 -15.26
N ASP A 151 17.88 4.85 -14.98
CA ASP A 151 19.30 4.45 -15.01
C ASP A 151 19.56 3.28 -14.04
N LYS A 152 18.96 3.29 -12.83
CA LYS A 152 19.06 2.20 -11.86
C LYS A 152 18.40 0.90 -12.38
N MET A 153 17.20 1.01 -12.96
CA MET A 153 16.48 -0.15 -13.50
C MET A 153 17.20 -0.75 -14.71
N GLU A 154 17.76 0.07 -15.58
CA GLU A 154 18.58 -0.38 -16.72
C GLU A 154 19.88 -1.04 -16.25
N TYR A 155 20.52 -0.53 -15.20
CA TYR A 155 21.72 -1.12 -14.65
C TYR A 155 21.45 -2.51 -14.07
N ASP A 156 20.33 -2.68 -13.32
CA ASP A 156 19.86 -4.00 -12.82
C ASP A 156 19.57 -4.96 -13.99
N LEU A 157 18.84 -4.51 -15.02
CA LEU A 157 18.54 -5.29 -16.24
C LEU A 157 19.81 -5.83 -16.92
N ASN A 158 20.88 -5.02 -16.96
CA ASN A 158 22.16 -5.37 -17.59
C ASN A 158 23.11 -6.18 -16.68
N GLY A 159 22.61 -6.68 -15.54
CA GLY A 159 23.38 -7.53 -14.63
C GLY A 159 24.19 -6.76 -13.59
N GLY A 160 23.93 -5.48 -13.41
CA GLY A 160 24.49 -4.65 -12.34
C GLY A 160 23.82 -4.89 -10.98
N ASP A 161 23.94 -3.88 -10.08
CA ASP A 161 23.37 -3.93 -8.73
C ASP A 161 21.86 -4.13 -8.76
N LYS A 162 21.37 -5.02 -7.88
CA LYS A 162 19.96 -5.36 -7.82
C LYS A 162 19.14 -4.29 -7.12
N THR A 163 18.05 -3.87 -7.76
CA THR A 163 17.11 -2.86 -7.24
C THR A 163 16.05 -3.44 -6.30
N GLY A 164 15.85 -4.75 -6.32
CA GLY A 164 14.73 -5.41 -5.65
C GLY A 164 13.43 -5.46 -6.48
N PHE A 165 13.35 -4.71 -7.58
CA PHE A 165 12.19 -4.70 -8.48
C PHE A 165 12.21 -5.85 -9.50
N ASN A 166 13.39 -6.47 -9.76
CA ASN A 166 13.56 -7.48 -10.82
C ASN A 166 13.01 -7.02 -12.18
N PRO A 167 13.50 -5.89 -12.73
CA PRO A 167 12.96 -5.32 -13.95
C PRO A 167 13.15 -6.25 -15.15
N TYR A 168 12.23 -6.17 -16.11
CA TYR A 168 12.26 -6.90 -17.37
C TYR A 168 11.74 -6.05 -18.53
N ILE A 169 12.04 -6.46 -19.77
CA ILE A 169 11.52 -5.78 -20.97
C ILE A 169 10.24 -6.48 -21.44
N LYS A 170 9.18 -5.68 -21.61
CA LYS A 170 7.94 -6.10 -22.24
C LYS A 170 7.53 -5.06 -23.29
N GLU A 171 7.36 -5.51 -24.53
CA GLU A 171 7.01 -4.63 -25.67
C GLU A 171 7.92 -3.42 -25.85
N GLY A 172 9.23 -3.60 -25.55
CA GLY A 172 10.24 -2.54 -25.64
C GLY A 172 10.25 -1.56 -24.49
N GLN A 173 9.46 -1.79 -23.43
CA GLN A 173 9.38 -0.94 -22.24
C GLN A 173 9.90 -1.68 -21.02
N ILE A 174 10.48 -0.94 -20.07
CA ILE A 174 10.87 -1.48 -18.77
C ILE A 174 9.62 -1.69 -17.92
N CYS A 175 9.47 -2.90 -17.43
CA CYS A 175 8.40 -3.33 -16.53
C CYS A 175 9.01 -4.05 -15.34
N PHE A 176 8.23 -4.19 -14.27
CA PHE A 176 8.53 -5.00 -13.11
C PHE A 176 7.23 -5.52 -12.49
N ASP A 177 7.32 -6.46 -11.57
CA ASP A 177 6.15 -6.98 -10.88
C ASP A 177 6.16 -6.53 -9.41
N HIS A 178 5.24 -5.66 -9.03
CA HIS A 178 4.96 -5.40 -7.62
C HIS A 178 4.44 -6.67 -6.95
N ARG A 179 5.01 -7.01 -5.83
CA ARG A 179 4.50 -8.07 -4.98
C ARG A 179 3.53 -7.48 -3.97
N TRP A 180 2.28 -7.89 -4.04
CA TRP A 180 1.22 -7.46 -3.13
C TRP A 180 0.77 -8.62 -2.27
N LEU A 181 0.59 -8.35 -0.98
CA LEU A 181 0.07 -9.29 0.02
C LEU A 181 -1.36 -8.89 0.37
N LEU A 182 -2.29 -9.83 0.23
CA LEU A 182 -3.66 -9.73 0.71
C LEU A 182 -3.78 -10.53 2.00
N LEU A 183 -4.19 -9.87 3.07
CA LEU A 183 -4.50 -10.48 4.36
C LEU A 183 -5.96 -10.19 4.71
N ILE A 184 -6.68 -11.23 5.14
CA ILE A 184 -8.04 -11.12 5.66
C ILE A 184 -8.06 -11.78 7.04
N GLY A 185 -8.30 -10.98 8.07
CA GLY A 185 -8.45 -11.47 9.44
C GLY A 185 -9.83 -11.17 10.00
N GLN A 186 -10.33 -12.06 10.85
CA GLN A 186 -11.53 -11.85 11.63
C GLN A 186 -11.15 -11.50 13.06
N LYS A 187 -11.63 -10.33 13.54
CA LYS A 187 -11.40 -9.90 14.92
C LYS A 187 -12.00 -10.89 15.90
N GLU A 188 -11.20 -11.32 16.86
CA GLU A 188 -11.66 -12.21 17.93
C GLU A 188 -12.76 -11.56 18.81
N ASN A 189 -13.56 -12.41 19.49
CA ASN A 189 -14.71 -11.98 20.31
C ASN A 189 -14.29 -11.39 21.66
#